data_8c36a7051acfd7d9cff45eadd114ee7d
#
_entry.id   8c36a7051acfd7d9cff45eadd114ee7d
#
_cell.length_a   1.000
_cell.length_b   1.000
_cell.length_c   1.000
_cell.angle_alpha   90.00
_cell.angle_beta   90.00
_cell.angle_gamma   90.00
#
_symmetry.space_group_name_H-M   'P 1'
#
loop_
_entity.id
_entity.type
_entity.pdbx_description
1 polymer ?
#
loop_
_entity_poly.entity_id
_entity_poly.type
_entity_poly.pdbx_seq_one_letter_code
_entity_poly.pdbx_strand_id
1 'polypeptide(L)'
;TAMPVWKGKDHNGKEHVKVVGSYEELKELSGLELDDYHRPWVDDVTFTIDDVEYKRIDKVLDCWFESGSMPFAQFHYPFENVQKFEESFPGDFIAEYVGQVRAWFYDLHAVNVGLFGKSAFENVIVTGTLAGNDGRKMSKSFGNYTDPNELMDEYSADSLRFLLLSSPVLAGEDFALQDKDVSDVARKLGMLWNMYDFFTMYAEVDGWEWDGKCED
;
A
#
# COMPACT_ATOMS: atom_id res chain seq x y z
N THR A 1 8.70 -4.15 -13.32
CA THR A 1 9.39 -5.43 -13.61
C THR A 1 9.30 -5.78 -15.09
N ALA A 2 10.37 -6.31 -15.65
CA ALA A 2 10.39 -6.80 -17.03
C ALA A 2 9.47 -8.02 -17.17
N MET A 3 8.59 -8.05 -18.20
CA MET A 3 7.73 -9.22 -18.39
C MET A 3 8.59 -10.44 -18.74
N PRO A 4 8.44 -11.57 -18.02
CA PRO A 4 9.26 -12.77 -18.21
C PRO A 4 8.74 -13.62 -19.39
N VAL A 5 8.63 -12.99 -20.56
CA VAL A 5 8.06 -13.61 -21.77
C VAL A 5 9.06 -13.53 -22.92
N TRP A 6 9.43 -14.66 -23.46
CA TRP A 6 10.29 -14.79 -24.64
C TRP A 6 9.50 -15.32 -25.82
N LYS A 7 9.81 -14.83 -27.01
CA LYS A 7 9.19 -15.22 -28.26
C LYS A 7 10.23 -15.61 -29.28
N GLY A 8 9.93 -16.63 -30.07
CA GLY A 8 10.73 -17.07 -31.21
C GLY A 8 9.85 -17.47 -32.39
N LYS A 9 10.43 -17.58 -33.57
CA LYS A 9 9.75 -18.10 -34.75
C LYS A 9 10.52 -19.29 -35.28
N ASP A 10 9.79 -20.37 -35.58
CA ASP A 10 10.39 -21.53 -36.26
C ASP A 10 10.64 -21.25 -37.75
N HIS A 11 11.25 -22.23 -38.43
CA HIS A 11 11.56 -22.15 -39.86
C HIS A 11 10.32 -22.02 -40.76
N ASN A 12 9.13 -22.35 -40.26
CA ASN A 12 7.86 -22.19 -40.95
C ASN A 12 7.21 -20.81 -40.66
N GLY A 13 7.86 -19.97 -39.85
CA GLY A 13 7.36 -18.67 -39.45
C GLY A 13 6.28 -18.69 -38.32
N LYS A 14 6.04 -19.87 -37.73
CA LYS A 14 5.09 -19.99 -36.58
C LYS A 14 5.74 -19.41 -35.33
N GLU A 15 4.99 -18.54 -34.67
CA GLU A 15 5.40 -17.92 -33.41
C GLU A 15 5.27 -18.92 -32.25
N HIS A 16 6.32 -18.98 -31.44
CA HIS A 16 6.39 -19.72 -30.19
C HIS A 16 6.59 -18.76 -29.03
N VAL A 17 5.96 -19.05 -27.89
CA VAL A 17 6.03 -18.24 -26.69
C VAL A 17 6.48 -19.08 -25.53
N LYS A 18 7.47 -18.60 -24.79
CA LYS A 18 7.95 -19.19 -23.53
C LYS A 18 7.79 -18.15 -22.42
N VAL A 19 7.04 -18.50 -21.39
CA VAL A 19 7.00 -17.77 -20.13
C VAL A 19 7.97 -18.45 -19.17
N VAL A 20 8.89 -17.68 -18.61
CA VAL A 20 9.90 -18.16 -17.66
C VAL A 20 9.40 -17.88 -16.24
N GLY A 21 9.33 -18.92 -15.42
CA GLY A 21 8.69 -18.86 -14.10
C GLY A 21 9.64 -18.54 -12.95
N SER A 22 10.97 -18.70 -13.14
CA SER A 22 11.96 -18.40 -12.10
C SER A 22 13.32 -17.99 -12.69
N TYR A 23 14.19 -17.47 -11.84
CA TYR A 23 15.58 -17.14 -12.21
C TYR A 23 16.38 -18.39 -12.54
N GLU A 24 16.16 -19.48 -11.82
CA GLU A 24 16.78 -20.78 -12.06
C GLU A 24 16.42 -21.30 -13.45
N GLU A 25 15.14 -21.27 -13.83
CA GLU A 25 14.69 -21.66 -15.15
C GLU A 25 15.34 -20.80 -16.25
N LEU A 26 15.44 -19.48 -16.04
CA LEU A 26 16.11 -18.59 -16.98
C LEU A 26 17.60 -18.96 -17.14
N LYS A 27 18.28 -19.24 -16.03
CA LYS A 27 19.68 -19.66 -16.01
C LYS A 27 19.86 -20.99 -16.72
N GLU A 28 18.99 -21.98 -16.50
CA GLU A 28 19.05 -23.29 -17.20
C GLU A 28 18.85 -23.12 -18.70
N LEU A 29 17.92 -22.27 -19.13
CA LEU A 29 17.64 -22.05 -20.55
C LEU A 29 18.74 -21.26 -21.28
N SER A 30 19.26 -20.22 -20.65
CA SER A 30 20.17 -19.25 -21.26
C SER A 30 21.65 -19.53 -20.97
N GLY A 31 21.97 -20.28 -19.91
CA GLY A 31 23.29 -20.42 -19.36
C GLY A 31 23.85 -19.18 -18.67
N LEU A 32 23.04 -18.14 -18.48
CA LEU A 32 23.44 -16.85 -17.91
C LEU A 32 22.81 -16.66 -16.53
N GLU A 33 23.57 -16.05 -15.62
CA GLU A 33 23.12 -15.54 -14.34
C GLU A 33 23.36 -14.02 -14.33
N LEU A 34 22.33 -13.24 -14.00
CA LEU A 34 22.41 -11.79 -13.99
C LEU A 34 22.46 -11.28 -12.54
N ASP A 35 23.21 -10.22 -12.31
CA ASP A 35 23.19 -9.48 -11.05
C ASP A 35 21.92 -8.64 -10.90
N ASP A 36 21.31 -8.24 -12.02
CA ASP A 36 20.08 -7.46 -12.09
C ASP A 36 19.18 -7.95 -13.24
N TYR A 37 17.96 -8.38 -12.91
CA TYR A 37 16.95 -8.86 -13.86
C TYR A 37 15.99 -7.76 -14.35
N HIS A 38 16.26 -6.49 -14.05
CA HIS A 38 15.54 -5.35 -14.62
C HIS A 38 16.04 -5.02 -16.03
N ARG A 39 15.27 -4.20 -16.72
CA ARG A 39 15.73 -3.59 -17.98
C ARG A 39 16.82 -2.55 -17.70
N PRO A 40 17.83 -2.42 -18.55
CA PRO A 40 17.98 -3.09 -19.84
C PRO A 40 18.65 -4.49 -19.77
N TRP A 41 19.18 -4.90 -18.63
CA TRP A 41 20.08 -6.06 -18.51
C TRP A 41 19.46 -7.38 -18.97
N VAL A 42 18.19 -7.62 -18.65
CA VAL A 42 17.47 -8.85 -19.03
C VAL A 42 17.05 -8.86 -20.50
N ASP A 43 17.06 -7.70 -21.18
CA ASP A 43 16.62 -7.61 -22.58
C ASP A 43 17.53 -8.37 -23.56
N ASP A 44 18.81 -8.50 -23.22
CA ASP A 44 19.82 -9.16 -24.06
C ASP A 44 19.88 -10.68 -23.83
N VAL A 45 19.12 -11.22 -22.88
CA VAL A 45 19.07 -12.65 -22.59
C VAL A 45 18.27 -13.37 -23.66
N THR A 46 18.93 -14.27 -24.38
CA THR A 46 18.34 -15.13 -25.39
C THR A 46 18.65 -16.60 -25.10
N PHE A 47 17.85 -17.50 -25.61
CA PHE A 47 18.10 -18.93 -25.53
C PHE A 47 17.46 -19.67 -26.73
N THR A 48 17.85 -20.92 -26.96
CA THR A 48 17.34 -21.73 -28.05
C THR A 48 16.65 -22.99 -27.52
N ILE A 49 15.44 -23.27 -27.99
CA ILE A 49 14.72 -24.52 -27.74
C ILE A 49 14.25 -25.07 -29.11
N ASP A 50 14.57 -26.34 -29.40
CA ASP A 50 14.16 -27.02 -30.65
C ASP A 50 14.50 -26.21 -31.92
N ASP A 51 15.72 -25.71 -32.00
CA ASP A 51 16.23 -24.85 -33.08
C ASP A 51 15.52 -23.51 -33.29
N VAL A 52 14.69 -23.09 -32.32
CA VAL A 52 14.04 -21.78 -32.29
C VAL A 52 14.78 -20.87 -31.33
N GLU A 53 15.28 -19.72 -31.80
CA GLU A 53 15.84 -18.67 -30.96
C GLU A 53 14.74 -17.86 -30.33
N TYR A 54 14.76 -17.72 -29.01
CA TYR A 54 13.81 -16.92 -28.21
C TYR A 54 14.47 -15.64 -27.74
N LYS A 55 13.75 -14.53 -27.93
CA LYS A 55 14.11 -13.18 -27.47
C LYS A 55 13.01 -12.63 -26.57
N ARG A 56 13.41 -11.93 -25.50
CA ARG A 56 12.46 -11.31 -24.60
C ARG A 56 11.63 -10.25 -25.32
N ILE A 57 10.35 -10.14 -24.99
CA ILE A 57 9.52 -9.02 -25.44
C ILE A 57 9.92 -7.73 -24.72
N ASP A 58 9.80 -6.57 -25.36
CA ASP A 58 10.22 -5.26 -24.84
C ASP A 58 9.20 -4.64 -23.84
N LYS A 59 8.37 -5.45 -23.22
CA LYS A 59 7.31 -5.02 -22.32
C LYS A 59 7.72 -5.17 -20.86
N VAL A 60 7.07 -4.35 -20.01
CA VAL A 60 7.10 -4.45 -18.55
C VAL A 60 5.71 -4.77 -18.03
N LEU A 61 5.64 -5.30 -16.82
CA LEU A 61 4.38 -5.46 -16.11
C LEU A 61 3.78 -4.09 -15.79
N ASP A 62 2.47 -3.99 -15.79
CA ASP A 62 1.77 -2.82 -15.29
C ASP A 62 2.00 -2.67 -13.78
N CYS A 63 2.21 -1.44 -13.31
CA CYS A 63 2.50 -1.18 -11.89
C CYS A 63 1.35 -1.60 -10.97
N TRP A 64 0.11 -1.55 -11.45
CA TRP A 64 -1.04 -2.01 -10.68
C TRP A 64 -1.12 -3.53 -10.57
N PHE A 65 -0.67 -4.26 -11.60
CA PHE A 65 -0.49 -5.70 -11.50
C PHE A 65 0.55 -6.06 -10.45
N GLU A 66 1.68 -5.35 -10.41
CA GLU A 66 2.71 -5.57 -9.39
C GLU A 66 2.18 -5.28 -7.98
N SER A 67 1.49 -4.15 -7.79
CA SER A 67 0.88 -3.81 -6.50
C SER A 67 -0.25 -4.76 -6.10
N GLY A 68 -1.01 -5.28 -7.07
CA GLY A 68 -2.02 -6.33 -6.88
C GLY A 68 -1.44 -7.69 -6.48
N SER A 69 -0.15 -7.90 -6.74
CA SER A 69 0.58 -9.11 -6.36
C SER A 69 1.11 -9.09 -4.91
N MET A 70 0.99 -7.97 -4.19
CA MET A 70 1.53 -7.78 -2.85
C MET A 70 1.21 -8.91 -1.87
N PRO A 71 -0.04 -9.46 -1.80
CA PRO A 71 -0.39 -10.46 -0.80
C PRO A 71 0.50 -11.70 -0.79
N PHE A 72 0.94 -12.13 -1.96
CA PHE A 72 1.82 -13.29 -2.09
C PHE A 72 3.27 -12.92 -2.35
N ALA A 73 3.54 -11.83 -3.06
CA ALA A 73 4.89 -11.40 -3.39
C ALA A 73 5.71 -11.02 -2.15
N GLN A 74 5.11 -10.39 -1.13
CA GLN A 74 5.78 -10.05 0.13
C GLN A 74 6.32 -11.26 0.90
N PHE A 75 5.76 -12.44 0.67
CA PHE A 75 6.20 -13.70 1.29
C PHE A 75 7.12 -14.50 0.37
N HIS A 76 7.34 -14.08 -0.87
CA HIS A 76 7.99 -14.86 -1.92
C HIS A 76 7.28 -16.21 -2.17
N TYR A 77 5.97 -16.21 -1.99
CA TYR A 77 5.12 -17.39 -2.25
C TYR A 77 5.06 -17.68 -3.78
N PRO A 78 5.10 -18.93 -4.23
CA PRO A 78 5.05 -20.17 -3.44
C PRO A 78 6.44 -20.75 -3.08
N PHE A 79 7.53 -20.04 -3.32
CA PHE A 79 8.90 -20.56 -3.17
C PHE A 79 9.37 -20.53 -1.72
N GLU A 80 8.90 -19.54 -0.93
CA GLU A 80 9.25 -19.35 0.48
C GLU A 80 8.01 -19.00 1.29
N ASN A 81 8.13 -19.09 2.62
CA ASN A 81 7.15 -18.61 3.59
C ASN A 81 5.70 -19.06 3.35
N VAL A 82 5.49 -20.24 2.77
CA VAL A 82 4.17 -20.79 2.40
C VAL A 82 3.21 -20.74 3.58
N GLN A 83 3.64 -21.23 4.76
CA GLN A 83 2.80 -21.24 5.95
C GLN A 83 2.35 -19.83 6.38
N LYS A 84 3.27 -18.84 6.36
CA LYS A 84 2.93 -17.45 6.70
C LYS A 84 1.90 -16.86 5.74
N PHE A 85 2.03 -17.18 4.44
CA PHE A 85 1.04 -16.74 3.47
C PHE A 85 -0.32 -17.38 3.75
N GLU A 86 -0.39 -18.68 3.95
CA GLU A 86 -1.64 -19.40 4.20
C GLU A 86 -2.35 -18.93 5.48
N GLU A 87 -1.60 -18.56 6.52
CA GLU A 87 -2.13 -18.02 7.78
C GLU A 87 -2.60 -16.56 7.67
N SER A 88 -2.07 -15.79 6.72
CA SER A 88 -2.37 -14.36 6.57
C SER A 88 -3.24 -14.03 5.36
N PHE A 89 -3.62 -15.01 4.55
CA PHE A 89 -4.39 -14.80 3.32
C PHE A 89 -5.77 -15.47 3.38
N PRO A 90 -6.85 -14.72 3.15
CA PRO A 90 -6.90 -13.27 2.84
C PRO A 90 -6.52 -12.39 4.03
N GLY A 91 -6.12 -11.15 3.77
CA GLY A 91 -5.88 -10.16 4.82
C GLY A 91 -7.18 -9.75 5.52
N ASP A 92 -7.11 -9.37 6.79
CA ASP A 92 -8.30 -9.00 7.59
C ASP A 92 -9.02 -7.78 6.99
N PHE A 93 -8.27 -6.75 6.59
CA PHE A 93 -8.83 -5.56 5.95
C PHE A 93 -7.80 -4.82 5.11
N ILE A 94 -8.31 -4.02 4.17
CA ILE A 94 -7.56 -2.99 3.46
C ILE A 94 -8.25 -1.64 3.62
N ALA A 95 -7.49 -0.55 3.59
CA ALA A 95 -8.01 0.81 3.74
C ALA A 95 -7.30 1.76 2.77
N GLU A 96 -8.08 2.47 1.97
CA GLU A 96 -7.61 3.49 1.04
C GLU A 96 -8.76 4.42 0.63
N TYR A 97 -8.45 5.52 -0.07
CA TYR A 97 -9.46 6.45 -0.57
C TYR A 97 -10.23 5.87 -1.77
N VAL A 98 -11.39 6.44 -2.03
CA VAL A 98 -12.36 5.95 -3.05
C VAL A 98 -11.78 5.78 -4.46
N GLY A 99 -10.77 6.52 -4.83
CA GLY A 99 -10.10 6.39 -6.14
C GLY A 99 -9.50 5.00 -6.39
N GLN A 100 -9.15 4.28 -5.33
CA GLN A 100 -8.56 2.94 -5.43
C GLN A 100 -9.56 1.85 -5.86
N VAL A 101 -10.85 2.14 -5.89
CA VAL A 101 -11.88 1.24 -6.43
C VAL A 101 -11.63 0.90 -7.91
N ARG A 102 -11.01 1.82 -8.65
CA ARG A 102 -10.64 1.63 -10.07
C ARG A 102 -9.13 1.47 -10.29
N ALA A 103 -8.37 1.20 -9.24
CA ALA A 103 -6.94 1.02 -9.28
C ALA A 103 -6.53 -0.14 -8.36
N TRP A 104 -5.86 0.10 -7.25
CA TRP A 104 -5.31 -0.95 -6.40
C TRP A 104 -6.34 -1.98 -5.90
N PHE A 105 -7.51 -1.56 -5.43
CA PHE A 105 -8.54 -2.52 -4.97
C PHE A 105 -9.00 -3.46 -6.09
N TYR A 106 -9.16 -2.92 -7.31
CA TYR A 106 -9.55 -3.72 -8.47
C TYR A 106 -8.47 -4.73 -8.85
N ASP A 107 -7.23 -4.28 -9.01
CA ASP A 107 -6.14 -5.14 -9.45
C ASP A 107 -5.78 -6.17 -8.38
N LEU A 108 -5.79 -5.76 -7.09
CA LEU A 108 -5.62 -6.67 -5.96
C LEU A 108 -6.65 -7.79 -5.99
N HIS A 109 -7.92 -7.44 -6.17
CA HIS A 109 -9.01 -8.43 -6.25
C HIS A 109 -8.87 -9.32 -7.48
N ALA A 110 -8.68 -8.74 -8.67
CA ALA A 110 -8.63 -9.46 -9.94
C ALA A 110 -7.46 -10.47 -9.99
N VAL A 111 -6.25 -10.04 -9.59
CA VAL A 111 -5.06 -10.90 -9.58
C VAL A 111 -5.24 -12.07 -8.62
N ASN A 112 -5.70 -11.80 -7.40
CA ASN A 112 -5.81 -12.84 -6.37
C ASN A 112 -6.98 -13.80 -6.63
N VAL A 113 -8.11 -13.32 -7.16
CA VAL A 113 -9.20 -14.22 -7.59
C VAL A 113 -8.74 -15.09 -8.75
N GLY A 114 -7.97 -14.53 -9.70
CA GLY A 114 -7.42 -15.30 -10.81
C GLY A 114 -6.46 -16.41 -10.38
N LEU A 115 -5.66 -16.17 -9.35
CA LEU A 115 -4.67 -17.14 -8.84
C LEU A 115 -5.23 -18.10 -7.80
N PHE A 116 -6.04 -17.62 -6.86
CA PHE A 116 -6.45 -18.38 -5.67
C PHE A 116 -7.94 -18.65 -5.59
N GLY A 117 -8.75 -18.12 -6.52
CA GLY A 117 -10.21 -18.30 -6.55
C GLY A 117 -10.95 -17.57 -5.43
N LYS A 118 -10.29 -16.67 -4.68
CA LYS A 118 -10.90 -15.91 -3.58
C LYS A 118 -10.30 -14.49 -3.49
N SER A 119 -11.02 -13.59 -2.80
CA SER A 119 -10.55 -12.22 -2.53
C SER A 119 -9.26 -12.22 -1.74
N ALA A 120 -8.43 -11.18 -1.92
CA ALA A 120 -7.22 -10.96 -1.13
C ALA A 120 -7.49 -10.34 0.25
N PHE A 121 -8.71 -9.92 0.53
CA PHE A 121 -9.11 -9.26 1.77
C PHE A 121 -10.53 -9.64 2.16
N GLU A 122 -10.82 -9.62 3.47
CA GLU A 122 -12.15 -9.88 4.01
C GLU A 122 -12.97 -8.61 4.13
N ASN A 123 -12.33 -7.50 4.53
CA ASN A 123 -12.98 -6.21 4.73
C ASN A 123 -12.27 -5.10 3.96
N VAL A 124 -13.02 -4.08 3.56
CA VAL A 124 -12.48 -2.89 2.92
C VAL A 124 -13.02 -1.62 3.58
N ILE A 125 -12.13 -0.71 3.93
CA ILE A 125 -12.47 0.63 4.41
C ILE A 125 -12.16 1.60 3.28
N VAL A 126 -13.19 2.28 2.79
CA VAL A 126 -13.09 3.24 1.69
C VAL A 126 -13.31 4.64 2.23
N THR A 127 -12.26 5.45 2.20
CA THR A 127 -12.34 6.84 2.66
C THR A 127 -12.71 7.78 1.52
N GLY A 128 -13.26 8.94 1.88
CA GLY A 128 -13.41 10.05 0.95
C GLY A 128 -12.06 10.67 0.56
N THR A 129 -12.11 11.72 -0.23
CA THR A 129 -10.92 12.44 -0.70
C THR A 129 -10.58 13.58 0.24
N LEU A 130 -9.29 13.70 0.61
CA LEU A 130 -8.78 14.91 1.25
C LEU A 130 -8.53 15.98 0.19
N ALA A 131 -9.23 17.09 0.31
CA ALA A 131 -9.03 18.29 -0.48
C ALA A 131 -8.10 19.27 0.25
N GLY A 132 -7.45 20.11 -0.50
CA GLY A 132 -6.64 21.21 0.04
C GLY A 132 -7.50 22.32 0.64
N ASN A 133 -6.85 23.30 1.25
CA ASN A 133 -7.50 24.44 1.90
C ASN A 133 -8.36 25.30 0.95
N ASP A 134 -8.21 25.14 -0.35
CA ASP A 134 -9.00 25.77 -1.41
C ASP A 134 -10.16 24.89 -1.91
N GLY A 135 -10.39 23.73 -1.27
CA GLY A 135 -11.44 22.77 -1.65
C GLY A 135 -11.14 21.94 -2.91
N ARG A 136 -9.99 22.13 -3.54
CA ARG A 136 -9.57 21.34 -4.71
C ARG A 136 -8.69 20.17 -4.26
N LYS A 137 -8.57 19.15 -5.12
CA LYS A 137 -7.65 18.03 -4.88
C LYS A 137 -6.25 18.56 -4.52
N MET A 138 -5.66 18.01 -3.45
CA MET A 138 -4.31 18.34 -3.03
C MET A 138 -3.30 18.10 -4.16
N SER A 139 -2.45 19.07 -4.41
CA SER A 139 -1.42 18.99 -5.44
C SER A 139 -0.18 19.77 -5.02
N LYS A 140 0.99 19.13 -5.13
CA LYS A 140 2.28 19.80 -4.90
C LYS A 140 2.47 21.02 -5.81
N SER A 141 2.00 20.94 -7.06
CA SER A 141 2.11 22.05 -8.02
C SER A 141 1.21 23.24 -7.69
N PHE A 142 0.12 23.03 -6.95
CA PHE A 142 -0.76 24.10 -6.51
C PHE A 142 -0.39 24.68 -5.15
N GLY A 143 0.41 23.96 -4.36
CA GLY A 143 0.78 24.39 -3.01
C GLY A 143 -0.45 24.64 -2.12
N ASN A 144 -1.53 23.88 -2.32
CA ASN A 144 -2.82 24.09 -1.69
C ASN A 144 -3.03 23.24 -0.42
N TYR A 145 -1.97 22.78 0.18
CA TYR A 145 -1.98 22.08 1.47
C TYR A 145 -0.64 22.28 2.17
N THR A 146 -0.67 22.22 3.50
CA THR A 146 0.53 22.21 4.34
C THR A 146 1.09 20.79 4.42
N ASP A 147 2.41 20.64 4.40
CA ASP A 147 3.03 19.31 4.55
C ASP A 147 2.58 18.66 5.87
N PRO A 148 2.14 17.39 5.84
CA PRO A 148 1.71 16.70 7.05
C PRO A 148 2.76 16.67 8.17
N ASN A 149 4.06 16.66 7.84
CA ASN A 149 5.12 16.71 8.83
C ASN A 149 5.15 18.08 9.52
N GLU A 150 4.98 19.17 8.78
CA GLU A 150 4.88 20.52 9.36
C GLU A 150 3.68 20.61 10.30
N LEU A 151 2.52 20.09 9.92
CA LEU A 151 1.33 20.03 10.78
C LEU A 151 1.56 19.19 12.04
N MET A 152 2.26 18.05 11.91
CA MET A 152 2.57 17.21 13.06
C MET A 152 3.60 17.84 14.00
N ASP A 153 4.57 18.56 13.46
CA ASP A 153 5.57 19.27 14.25
C ASP A 153 4.96 20.47 15.01
N GLU A 154 4.01 21.18 14.39
CA GLU A 154 3.36 22.33 15.01
C GLU A 154 2.24 21.95 16.00
N TYR A 155 1.39 20.96 15.64
CA TYR A 155 0.16 20.65 16.37
C TYR A 155 0.12 19.25 16.99
N SER A 156 1.09 18.42 16.79
CA SER A 156 1.20 17.00 17.11
C SER A 156 0.54 16.03 16.13
N ALA A 157 1.13 14.83 16.02
CA ALA A 157 0.57 13.74 15.23
C ALA A 157 -0.81 13.29 15.74
N ASP A 158 -1.03 13.33 17.05
CA ASP A 158 -2.33 12.94 17.64
C ASP A 158 -3.44 13.92 17.26
N SER A 159 -3.13 15.21 17.13
CA SER A 159 -4.09 16.21 16.67
C SER A 159 -4.55 15.97 15.24
N LEU A 160 -3.60 15.70 14.34
CA LEU A 160 -3.90 15.38 12.95
C LEU A 160 -4.67 14.06 12.83
N ARG A 161 -4.26 13.02 13.54
CA ARG A 161 -4.96 11.72 13.57
C ARG A 161 -6.39 11.85 14.09
N PHE A 162 -6.56 12.56 15.20
CA PHE A 162 -7.89 12.77 15.76
C PHE A 162 -8.81 13.52 14.80
N LEU A 163 -8.30 14.57 14.14
CA LEU A 163 -9.07 15.31 13.14
C LEU A 163 -9.52 14.37 12.01
N LEU A 164 -8.60 13.62 11.42
CA LEU A 164 -8.91 12.72 10.29
C LEU A 164 -9.90 11.63 10.69
N LEU A 165 -9.70 11.00 11.86
CA LEU A 165 -10.58 9.93 12.35
C LEU A 165 -11.97 10.42 12.76
N SER A 166 -12.12 11.71 13.13
CA SER A 166 -13.40 12.32 13.49
C SER A 166 -14.07 13.08 12.34
N SER A 167 -13.43 13.15 11.18
CA SER A 167 -13.93 13.89 10.02
C SER A 167 -14.86 13.03 9.14
N PRO A 168 -15.65 13.65 8.27
CA PRO A 168 -16.50 12.93 7.31
C PRO A 168 -15.74 12.02 6.34
N VAL A 169 -14.42 12.17 6.24
CA VAL A 169 -13.60 11.36 5.33
C VAL A 169 -13.71 9.86 5.61
N LEU A 170 -13.88 9.47 6.89
CA LEU A 170 -14.10 8.06 7.24
C LEU A 170 -15.49 7.54 6.86
N ALA A 171 -16.43 8.42 6.64
CA ALA A 171 -17.76 8.08 6.13
C ALA A 171 -17.79 8.02 4.58
N GLY A 172 -16.63 8.18 3.93
CA GLY A 172 -16.53 8.18 2.48
C GLY A 172 -16.84 9.53 1.82
N GLU A 173 -16.98 10.61 2.60
CA GLU A 173 -17.25 11.94 2.11
C GLU A 173 -15.94 12.73 1.94
N ASP A 174 -15.92 13.65 0.97
CA ASP A 174 -14.77 14.53 0.77
C ASP A 174 -14.63 15.53 1.92
N PHE A 175 -13.41 15.82 2.32
CA PHE A 175 -13.11 16.74 3.42
C PHE A 175 -11.97 17.68 3.02
N ALA A 176 -12.20 19.00 3.10
CA ALA A 176 -11.18 20.02 2.90
C ALA A 176 -10.39 20.26 4.19
N LEU A 177 -9.14 19.82 4.24
CA LEU A 177 -8.27 19.97 5.40
C LEU A 177 -7.80 21.42 5.53
N GLN A 178 -8.10 22.05 6.69
CA GLN A 178 -7.61 23.37 7.06
C GLN A 178 -6.66 23.26 8.24
N ASP A 179 -5.54 23.98 8.23
CA ASP A 179 -4.58 24.02 9.35
C ASP A 179 -5.26 24.46 10.65
N LYS A 180 -6.24 25.35 10.54
CA LYS A 180 -7.07 25.79 11.68
C LYS A 180 -7.79 24.64 12.35
N ASP A 181 -8.29 23.65 11.60
CA ASP A 181 -9.02 22.51 12.17
C ASP A 181 -8.08 21.64 13.01
N VAL A 182 -6.82 21.47 12.56
CA VAL A 182 -5.77 20.78 13.33
C VAL A 182 -5.45 21.54 14.62
N SER A 183 -5.30 22.87 14.53
CA SER A 183 -5.08 23.75 15.68
C SER A 183 -6.23 23.66 16.70
N ASP A 184 -7.47 23.61 16.21
CA ASP A 184 -8.66 23.51 17.08
C ASP A 184 -8.70 22.16 17.81
N VAL A 185 -8.27 21.07 17.16
CA VAL A 185 -8.12 19.76 17.81
C VAL A 185 -6.99 19.78 18.84
N ALA A 186 -5.83 20.36 18.50
CA ALA A 186 -4.72 20.49 19.44
C ALA A 186 -5.15 21.16 20.74
N ARG A 187 -5.95 22.25 20.64
CA ARG A 187 -6.51 22.92 21.83
C ARG A 187 -7.46 22.02 22.62
N LYS A 188 -8.31 21.23 21.96
CA LYS A 188 -9.20 20.27 22.63
C LYS A 188 -8.44 19.20 23.39
N LEU A 189 -7.39 18.62 22.78
CA LEU A 189 -6.53 17.64 23.43
C LEU A 189 -5.77 18.27 24.61
N GLY A 190 -5.30 19.53 24.44
CA GLY A 190 -4.68 20.31 25.51
C GLY A 190 -5.62 20.55 26.71
N MET A 191 -6.94 20.66 26.48
CA MET A 191 -7.91 20.78 27.57
C MET A 191 -7.96 19.52 28.45
N LEU A 192 -7.85 18.33 27.84
CA LEU A 192 -7.79 17.07 28.62
C LEU A 192 -6.54 17.03 29.50
N TRP A 193 -5.41 17.48 28.97
CA TRP A 193 -4.18 17.60 29.75
C TRP A 193 -4.32 18.59 30.90
N ASN A 194 -4.87 19.77 30.62
CA ASN A 194 -5.13 20.76 31.66
C ASN A 194 -6.08 20.26 32.76
N MET A 195 -7.08 19.46 32.41
CA MET A 195 -7.96 18.82 33.39
C MET A 195 -7.23 17.86 34.29
N TYR A 196 -6.34 17.05 33.72
CA TYR A 196 -5.49 16.13 34.46
C TYR A 196 -4.52 16.88 35.38
N ASP A 197 -3.83 17.90 34.88
CA ASP A 197 -2.92 18.72 35.71
C ASP A 197 -3.64 19.40 36.85
N PHE A 198 -4.84 19.95 36.58
CA PHE A 198 -5.66 20.57 37.58
C PHE A 198 -6.06 19.56 38.67
N PHE A 199 -6.54 18.39 38.28
CA PHE A 199 -6.90 17.33 39.17
C PHE A 199 -5.73 16.88 40.04
N THR A 200 -4.60 16.56 39.44
CA THR A 200 -3.42 16.04 40.18
C THR A 200 -2.85 17.08 41.14
N MET A 201 -2.85 18.37 40.74
CA MET A 201 -2.39 19.47 41.60
C MET A 201 -3.22 19.56 42.87
N TYR A 202 -4.55 19.50 42.75
CA TYR A 202 -5.43 19.62 43.95
C TYR A 202 -5.49 18.32 44.74
N ALA A 203 -5.43 17.17 44.10
CA ALA A 203 -5.32 15.88 44.78
C ALA A 203 -4.06 15.82 45.68
N GLU A 204 -2.92 16.33 45.18
CA GLU A 204 -1.69 16.41 45.96
C GLU A 204 -1.84 17.36 47.14
N VAL A 205 -2.43 18.56 46.95
CA VAL A 205 -2.66 19.53 48.04
C VAL A 205 -3.58 18.98 49.10
N ASP A 206 -4.63 18.26 48.69
CA ASP A 206 -5.64 17.70 49.61
C ASP A 206 -5.18 16.36 50.21
N GLY A 207 -4.04 15.81 49.81
CA GLY A 207 -3.55 14.48 50.22
C GLY A 207 -4.49 13.36 49.79
N TRP A 208 -5.20 13.54 48.66
CA TRP A 208 -6.12 12.54 48.13
C TRP A 208 -5.34 11.43 47.42
N GLU A 209 -5.63 10.20 47.78
CA GLU A 209 -5.11 9.00 47.13
C GLU A 209 -6.28 8.15 46.62
N TRP A 210 -6.11 7.57 45.44
CA TRP A 210 -7.08 6.63 44.89
C TRP A 210 -7.07 5.31 45.68
N ASP A 211 -8.23 4.91 46.17
CA ASP A 211 -8.39 3.69 46.94
C ASP A 211 -8.44 2.39 46.11
N GLY A 212 -8.26 2.51 44.78
CA GLY A 212 -8.27 1.38 43.85
C GLY A 212 -9.66 0.86 43.49
N LYS A 213 -10.72 1.56 43.85
CA LYS A 213 -12.09 1.17 43.53
C LYS A 213 -12.71 2.14 42.53
N CYS A 214 -13.38 1.58 41.51
CA CYS A 214 -14.35 2.32 40.71
C CYS A 214 -15.73 1.95 41.25
N GLU A 215 -16.51 2.94 41.71
CA GLU A 215 -17.95 2.75 41.89
C GLU A 215 -18.60 2.80 40.48
N ASP A 216 -19.35 1.73 40.13
CA ASP A 216 -20.09 1.59 38.88
C ASP A 216 -21.22 2.66 38.75
#